data_ad80d4dbac4d57315326ae175e006d0a
#
_entry.id   ad80d4dbac4d57315326ae175e006d0a
#
_cell.length_a   1.000
_cell.length_b   1.000
_cell.length_c   1.000
_cell.angle_alpha   90.00
_cell.angle_beta   90.00
_cell.angle_gamma   90.00
#
_symmetry.space_group_name_H-M   'P 1'
#
loop_
_entity.id
_entity.type
_entity.pdbx_description
1 polymer ?
#
loop_
_entity_poly.entity_id
_entity_poly.type
_entity_poly.pdbx_seq_one_letter_code
_entity_poly.pdbx_strand_id
1 'polypeptide(L)'
;MSVKPTALVFTVALWALASMQPSLAKNIISPSVTIKTTTHLALSVLQNISLNQQQQWSEIGQLIDRSFDFRSMSQSALSEDWKVANGEERKLFVDYLAQYLEDTYRQKFQRYKQQSSIITSEQIRKDRAIVETQILGDGRPILVTYRLKNNDGKWYVYDVLIRGESVVTESRELFDAIVKAEGLEGLKSDLENRVKIYKSKYGELP
;
A
#
# COMPACT_ATOMS: atom_id res chain seq x y z
N MET A 1 -51.12 -78.14 4.15
CA MET A 1 -50.04 -77.75 3.22
C MET A 1 -50.00 -76.25 3.22
N SER A 2 -49.02 -75.66 3.91
CA SER A 2 -48.91 -74.23 4.14
C SER A 2 -47.70 -73.67 3.34
N VAL A 3 -47.96 -72.80 2.44
CA VAL A 3 -46.96 -72.10 1.63
C VAL A 3 -46.68 -70.76 2.26
N LYS A 4 -45.43 -70.54 2.72
CA LYS A 4 -44.95 -69.28 3.26
C LYS A 4 -44.50 -68.40 2.12
N PRO A 5 -44.85 -67.06 2.09
CA PRO A 5 -44.24 -66.14 1.14
C PRO A 5 -42.89 -65.62 1.63
N THR A 6 -41.92 -65.66 0.77
CA THR A 6 -40.57 -65.14 0.92
C THR A 6 -40.60 -63.57 0.78
N ALA A 7 -40.17 -62.86 1.81
CA ALA A 7 -40.06 -61.44 1.77
C ALA A 7 -38.76 -61.01 1.04
N LEU A 8 -38.95 -60.27 -0.03
CA LEU A 8 -37.85 -59.64 -0.82
C LEU A 8 -37.43 -58.34 -0.13
N VAL A 9 -36.23 -58.31 0.44
CA VAL A 9 -35.64 -57.12 1.05
C VAL A 9 -34.98 -56.29 -0.07
N PHE A 10 -35.58 -55.17 -0.43
CA PHE A 10 -34.96 -54.16 -1.30
C PHE A 10 -34.01 -53.31 -0.46
N THR A 11 -32.71 -53.52 -0.58
CA THR A 11 -31.67 -52.60 -0.08
C THR A 11 -31.53 -51.46 -1.03
N VAL A 12 -32.04 -50.27 -0.62
CA VAL A 12 -31.84 -48.98 -1.30
C VAL A 12 -30.45 -48.50 -0.94
N ALA A 13 -29.50 -48.63 -1.85
CA ALA A 13 -28.17 -48.04 -1.74
C ALA A 13 -28.29 -46.52 -2.01
N LEU A 14 -28.26 -45.74 -0.94
CA LEU A 14 -28.21 -44.23 -1.00
C LEU A 14 -26.81 -43.82 -1.44
N TRP A 15 -26.63 -43.52 -2.72
CA TRP A 15 -25.43 -42.87 -3.21
C TRP A 15 -25.38 -41.41 -2.72
N ALA A 16 -24.55 -41.15 -1.72
CA ALA A 16 -24.20 -39.77 -1.32
C ALA A 16 -23.31 -39.18 -2.43
N LEU A 17 -23.93 -38.42 -3.33
CA LEU A 17 -23.23 -37.48 -4.20
C LEU A 17 -22.64 -36.38 -3.33
N ALA A 18 -21.40 -36.55 -2.90
CA ALA A 18 -20.60 -35.49 -2.34
C ALA A 18 -20.42 -34.44 -3.44
N SER A 19 -21.22 -33.38 -3.39
CA SER A 19 -21.06 -32.21 -4.23
C SER A 19 -19.71 -31.56 -3.90
N MET A 20 -18.70 -31.87 -4.68
CA MET A 20 -17.45 -31.13 -4.76
C MET A 20 -17.80 -29.75 -5.29
N GLN A 21 -18.10 -28.81 -4.40
CA GLN A 21 -18.18 -27.40 -4.76
C GLN A 21 -16.76 -26.98 -5.13
N PRO A 22 -16.53 -26.46 -6.34
CA PRO A 22 -15.25 -25.86 -6.65
C PRO A 22 -15.08 -24.66 -5.69
N SER A 23 -14.14 -24.75 -4.79
CA SER A 23 -13.67 -23.61 -4.02
C SER A 23 -13.26 -22.55 -5.04
N LEU A 24 -14.03 -21.49 -5.15
CA LEU A 24 -13.63 -20.28 -5.87
C LEU A 24 -12.37 -19.76 -5.17
N ALA A 25 -11.21 -20.23 -5.60
CA ALA A 25 -9.94 -19.71 -5.16
C ALA A 25 -9.98 -18.21 -5.52
N LYS A 26 -10.17 -17.36 -4.51
CA LYS A 26 -10.08 -15.91 -4.64
C LYS A 26 -8.73 -15.64 -5.31
N ASN A 27 -8.75 -15.12 -6.51
CA ASN A 27 -7.54 -14.88 -7.31
C ASN A 27 -6.76 -13.75 -6.61
N ILE A 28 -5.95 -14.11 -5.62
CA ILE A 28 -5.15 -13.18 -4.83
C ILE A 28 -3.98 -12.77 -5.72
N ILE A 29 -4.02 -11.54 -6.19
CA ILE A 29 -2.90 -10.92 -6.91
C ILE A 29 -1.68 -10.95 -5.98
N SER A 30 -0.50 -11.42 -6.46
CA SER A 30 0.69 -11.46 -5.61
C SER A 30 1.18 -10.05 -5.25
N PRO A 31 1.88 -9.90 -4.10
CA PRO A 31 2.50 -8.62 -3.73
C PRO A 31 3.42 -8.07 -4.80
N SER A 32 4.22 -8.92 -5.44
CA SER A 32 5.13 -8.52 -6.54
C SER A 32 4.37 -7.98 -7.73
N VAL A 33 3.24 -8.59 -8.09
CA VAL A 33 2.40 -8.11 -9.20
C VAL A 33 1.83 -6.74 -8.84
N THR A 34 1.39 -6.54 -7.60
CA THR A 34 0.91 -5.23 -7.12
C THR A 34 2.00 -4.17 -7.29
N ILE A 35 3.21 -4.42 -6.79
CA ILE A 35 4.34 -3.46 -6.89
C ILE A 35 4.73 -3.23 -8.34
N LYS A 36 4.90 -4.30 -9.13
CA LYS A 36 5.26 -4.20 -10.55
C LYS A 36 4.26 -3.35 -11.32
N THR A 37 2.96 -3.60 -11.14
CA THR A 37 1.90 -2.86 -11.83
C THR A 37 1.88 -1.40 -11.41
N THR A 38 1.92 -1.11 -10.11
CA THR A 38 1.93 0.27 -9.61
C THR A 38 3.14 1.05 -10.11
N THR A 39 4.34 0.47 -10.04
CA THR A 39 5.57 1.11 -10.51
C THR A 39 5.54 1.33 -12.02
N HIS A 40 5.10 0.34 -12.79
CA HIS A 40 4.99 0.45 -14.25
C HIS A 40 4.00 1.57 -14.65
N LEU A 41 2.83 1.62 -14.02
CA LEU A 41 1.84 2.67 -14.27
C LEU A 41 2.39 4.06 -13.91
N ALA A 42 3.04 4.21 -12.76
CA ALA A 42 3.65 5.47 -12.36
C ALA A 42 4.72 5.95 -13.37
N LEU A 43 5.58 5.05 -13.83
CA LEU A 43 6.59 5.35 -14.86
C LEU A 43 5.94 5.73 -16.20
N SER A 44 4.89 5.02 -16.63
CA SER A 44 4.18 5.32 -17.87
C SER A 44 3.50 6.70 -17.82
N VAL A 45 2.94 7.10 -16.69
CA VAL A 45 2.40 8.45 -16.47
C VAL A 45 3.51 9.51 -16.57
N LEU A 46 4.66 9.29 -15.93
CA LEU A 46 5.80 10.21 -15.99
C LEU A 46 6.37 10.38 -17.42
N GLN A 47 6.26 9.35 -18.25
CA GLN A 47 6.74 9.33 -19.64
C GLN A 47 5.70 9.87 -20.62
N ASN A 48 4.46 10.05 -20.21
CA ASN A 48 3.38 10.53 -21.05
C ASN A 48 3.54 12.03 -21.36
N ILE A 49 4.04 12.34 -22.54
CA ILE A 49 4.26 13.71 -23.02
C ILE A 49 2.97 14.49 -23.30
N SER A 50 1.83 13.80 -23.38
CA SER A 50 0.51 14.45 -23.56
C SER A 50 -0.03 15.05 -22.29
N LEU A 51 0.51 14.66 -21.13
CA LEU A 51 0.13 15.17 -19.84
C LEU A 51 1.07 16.29 -19.41
N ASN A 52 0.49 17.39 -18.91
CA ASN A 52 1.30 18.39 -18.22
C ASN A 52 1.72 17.86 -16.83
N GLN A 53 2.66 18.56 -16.19
CA GLN A 53 3.22 18.12 -14.91
C GLN A 53 2.17 17.94 -13.83
N GLN A 54 1.18 18.82 -13.74
CA GLN A 54 0.11 18.75 -12.74
C GLN A 54 -0.77 17.50 -12.96
N GLN A 55 -1.12 17.22 -14.22
CA GLN A 55 -1.89 16.02 -14.58
C GLN A 55 -1.11 14.73 -14.26
N GLN A 56 0.20 14.69 -14.58
CA GLN A 56 1.05 13.55 -14.22
C GLN A 56 1.02 13.28 -12.71
N TRP A 57 1.14 14.33 -11.89
CA TRP A 57 1.14 14.17 -10.44
C TRP A 57 -0.23 13.81 -9.89
N SER A 58 -1.30 14.32 -10.45
CA SER A 58 -2.66 13.92 -10.09
C SER A 58 -2.87 12.41 -10.32
N GLU A 59 -2.46 11.89 -11.48
CA GLU A 59 -2.59 10.47 -11.78
C GLU A 59 -1.69 9.60 -10.89
N ILE A 60 -0.45 10.04 -10.61
CA ILE A 60 0.45 9.32 -9.70
C ILE A 60 -0.10 9.33 -8.27
N GLY A 61 -0.64 10.44 -7.79
CA GLY A 61 -1.29 10.53 -6.47
C GLY A 61 -2.41 9.51 -6.34
N GLN A 62 -3.30 9.42 -7.33
CA GLN A 62 -4.36 8.42 -7.34
C GLN A 62 -3.85 6.97 -7.34
N LEU A 63 -2.73 6.68 -8.01
CA LEU A 63 -2.11 5.35 -7.98
C LEU A 63 -1.55 5.03 -6.60
N ILE A 64 -0.93 6.01 -5.97
CA ILE A 64 -0.37 5.89 -4.61
C ILE A 64 -1.49 5.67 -3.61
N ASP A 65 -2.57 6.46 -3.63
CA ASP A 65 -3.72 6.32 -2.74
C ASP A 65 -4.39 4.94 -2.81
N ARG A 66 -4.43 4.36 -4.00
CA ARG A 66 -5.01 3.02 -4.20
C ARG A 66 -4.09 1.88 -3.77
N SER A 67 -2.80 2.15 -3.63
CA SER A 67 -1.77 1.13 -3.40
C SER A 67 -1.15 1.19 -2.01
N PHE A 68 -1.29 2.33 -1.30
CA PHE A 68 -0.69 2.56 0.02
C PHE A 68 -1.73 2.59 1.12
N ASP A 69 -1.35 2.14 2.30
CA ASP A 69 -2.15 2.25 3.51
C ASP A 69 -1.60 3.37 4.40
N PHE A 70 -1.92 4.60 4.02
CA PHE A 70 -1.50 5.78 4.77
C PHE A 70 -2.00 5.79 6.21
N ARG A 71 -3.14 5.14 6.50
CA ARG A 71 -3.61 4.99 7.88
C ARG A 71 -2.63 4.17 8.73
N SER A 72 -2.18 3.03 8.23
CA SER A 72 -1.18 2.20 8.94
C SER A 72 0.18 2.89 9.01
N MET A 73 0.57 3.63 7.97
CA MET A 73 1.79 4.44 7.97
C MET A 73 1.72 5.53 9.04
N SER A 74 0.64 6.31 9.09
CA SER A 74 0.42 7.36 10.09
C SER A 74 0.36 6.82 11.51
N GLN A 75 -0.35 5.71 11.71
CA GLN A 75 -0.38 5.02 13.00
C GLN A 75 1.02 4.61 13.47
N SER A 76 1.86 4.16 12.55
CA SER A 76 3.23 3.76 12.85
C SER A 76 4.15 4.97 13.06
N ALA A 77 3.96 6.05 12.31
CA ALA A 77 4.75 7.27 12.44
C ALA A 77 4.44 8.03 13.74
N LEU A 78 3.16 8.13 14.13
CA LEU A 78 2.75 8.80 15.37
C LEU A 78 2.90 7.94 16.63
N SER A 79 3.03 6.60 16.49
CA SER A 79 3.25 5.68 17.62
C SER A 79 2.26 5.88 18.78
N GLU A 80 2.72 6.31 19.95
CA GLU A 80 1.89 6.53 21.15
C GLU A 80 0.89 7.70 20.97
N ASP A 81 1.30 8.76 20.27
CA ASP A 81 0.45 9.93 20.02
C ASP A 81 -0.79 9.58 19.19
N TRP A 82 -0.70 8.54 18.34
CA TRP A 82 -1.87 8.01 17.63
C TRP A 82 -2.95 7.50 18.58
N LYS A 83 -2.58 6.96 19.75
CA LYS A 83 -3.55 6.40 20.71
C LYS A 83 -4.38 7.49 21.38
N VAL A 84 -3.78 8.64 21.64
CA VAL A 84 -4.43 9.78 22.29
C VAL A 84 -5.16 10.70 21.30
N ALA A 85 -4.75 10.72 20.04
CA ALA A 85 -5.41 11.48 18.98
C ALA A 85 -6.87 11.05 18.76
N ASN A 86 -7.78 12.00 18.63
CA ASN A 86 -9.18 11.76 18.31
C ASN A 86 -9.38 11.37 16.81
N GLY A 87 -10.64 11.11 16.40
CA GLY A 87 -10.93 10.65 15.04
C GLY A 87 -10.61 11.66 13.95
N GLU A 88 -10.86 12.94 14.20
CA GLU A 88 -10.57 14.04 13.26
C GLU A 88 -9.07 14.27 13.13
N GLU A 89 -8.34 14.30 14.25
CA GLU A 89 -6.90 14.41 14.26
C GLU A 89 -6.23 13.25 13.51
N ARG A 90 -6.66 12.01 13.75
CA ARG A 90 -6.15 10.87 13.01
C ARG A 90 -6.37 11.01 11.50
N LYS A 91 -7.53 11.53 11.09
CA LYS A 91 -7.79 11.78 9.67
C LYS A 91 -6.84 12.85 9.12
N LEU A 92 -6.67 13.96 9.82
CA LEU A 92 -5.73 15.02 9.42
C LEU A 92 -4.31 14.49 9.28
N PHE A 93 -3.82 13.69 10.25
CA PHE A 93 -2.48 13.10 10.16
C PHE A 93 -2.32 12.15 8.99
N VAL A 94 -3.35 11.39 8.63
CA VAL A 94 -3.32 10.53 7.42
C VAL A 94 -3.18 11.38 6.16
N ASP A 95 -4.02 12.42 6.03
CA ASP A 95 -4.01 13.31 4.88
C ASP A 95 -2.67 14.06 4.78
N TYR A 96 -2.14 14.54 5.91
CA TYR A 96 -0.86 15.26 5.94
C TYR A 96 0.34 14.37 5.65
N LEU A 97 0.39 13.15 6.18
CA LEU A 97 1.47 12.22 5.88
C LEU A 97 1.52 11.89 4.40
N ALA A 98 0.36 11.62 3.78
CA ALA A 98 0.26 11.36 2.35
C ALA A 98 0.85 12.52 1.54
N GLN A 99 0.43 13.76 1.83
CA GLN A 99 0.92 14.95 1.15
C GLN A 99 2.40 15.23 1.42
N TYR A 100 2.86 15.07 2.65
CA TYR A 100 4.27 15.23 3.02
C TYR A 100 5.17 14.25 2.25
N LEU A 101 4.77 13.00 2.15
CA LEU A 101 5.51 12.00 1.41
C LEU A 101 5.48 12.29 -0.09
N GLU A 102 4.34 12.69 -0.63
CA GLU A 102 4.24 13.06 -2.04
C GLU A 102 5.19 14.23 -2.36
N ASP A 103 5.19 15.32 -1.59
CA ASP A 103 6.07 16.46 -1.83
C ASP A 103 7.56 16.08 -1.69
N THR A 104 7.90 15.33 -0.64
CA THR A 104 9.28 14.91 -0.37
C THR A 104 9.85 14.08 -1.51
N TYR A 105 9.03 13.19 -2.11
CA TYR A 105 9.51 12.26 -3.13
C TYR A 105 9.23 12.70 -4.56
N ARG A 106 8.36 13.69 -4.79
CA ARG A 106 8.01 14.19 -6.13
C ARG A 106 9.23 14.55 -6.98
N GLN A 107 10.16 15.34 -6.45
CA GLN A 107 11.36 15.75 -7.18
C GLN A 107 12.30 14.57 -7.45
N LYS A 108 12.36 13.61 -6.51
CA LYS A 108 13.16 12.39 -6.69
C LYS A 108 12.57 11.53 -7.81
N PHE A 109 11.26 11.35 -7.85
CA PHE A 109 10.58 10.60 -8.92
C PHE A 109 10.80 11.17 -10.32
N GLN A 110 10.85 12.50 -10.47
CA GLN A 110 11.12 13.09 -11.78
C GLN A 110 12.47 12.69 -12.38
N ARG A 111 13.46 12.43 -11.52
CA ARG A 111 14.79 11.96 -11.96
C ARG A 111 14.77 10.52 -12.46
N TYR A 112 13.69 9.79 -12.21
CA TYR A 112 13.57 8.36 -12.55
C TYR A 112 12.76 8.08 -13.82
N LYS A 113 12.40 9.12 -14.61
CA LYS A 113 11.59 8.99 -15.83
C LYS A 113 12.13 7.98 -16.85
N GLN A 114 13.46 7.80 -16.92
CA GLN A 114 14.12 6.91 -17.89
C GLN A 114 14.63 5.62 -17.24
N GLN A 115 14.22 5.33 -16.02
CA GLN A 115 14.69 4.17 -15.28
C GLN A 115 13.70 3.01 -15.38
N SER A 116 14.20 1.82 -15.11
CA SER A 116 13.39 0.62 -14.99
C SER A 116 13.46 0.07 -13.57
N SER A 117 12.44 -0.69 -13.18
CA SER A 117 12.41 -1.36 -11.89
C SER A 117 12.29 -2.86 -12.10
N ILE A 118 13.13 -3.62 -11.40
CA ILE A 118 13.08 -5.08 -11.40
C ILE A 118 12.78 -5.59 -9.99
N ILE A 119 11.96 -6.64 -9.91
CA ILE A 119 11.72 -7.38 -8.65
C ILE A 119 12.91 -8.32 -8.43
N THR A 120 13.50 -8.29 -7.24
CA THR A 120 14.62 -9.16 -6.87
C THR A 120 14.23 -10.24 -5.87
N SER A 121 13.21 -9.99 -5.04
CA SER A 121 12.75 -10.93 -4.02
C SER A 121 11.29 -10.68 -3.66
N GLU A 122 10.57 -11.76 -3.30
CA GLU A 122 9.26 -11.71 -2.66
C GLU A 122 9.23 -12.70 -1.50
N GLN A 123 8.77 -12.25 -0.34
CA GLN A 123 8.54 -13.10 0.81
C GLN A 123 7.14 -12.82 1.36
N ILE A 124 6.33 -13.88 1.51
CA ILE A 124 4.97 -13.78 2.06
C ILE A 124 4.90 -14.54 3.37
N ARG A 125 4.37 -13.90 4.42
CA ARG A 125 4.10 -14.51 5.72
C ARG A 125 2.71 -14.10 6.19
N LYS A 126 1.74 -15.00 6.05
CA LYS A 126 0.32 -14.76 6.37
C LYS A 126 -0.22 -13.56 5.59
N ASP A 127 -0.65 -12.52 6.30
CA ASP A 127 -1.19 -11.27 5.78
C ASP A 127 -0.11 -10.19 5.50
N ARG A 128 1.18 -10.54 5.61
CA ARG A 128 2.31 -9.63 5.40
C ARG A 128 3.20 -10.11 4.27
N ALA A 129 3.77 -9.17 3.54
CA ALA A 129 4.76 -9.46 2.52
C ALA A 129 5.87 -8.43 2.49
N ILE A 130 7.03 -8.87 2.00
CA ILE A 130 8.17 -8.02 1.66
C ILE A 130 8.45 -8.25 0.19
N VAL A 131 8.54 -7.18 -0.58
CA VAL A 131 8.95 -7.20 -1.98
C VAL A 131 10.18 -6.31 -2.13
N GLU A 132 11.28 -6.87 -2.58
CA GLU A 132 12.51 -6.14 -2.86
C GLU A 132 12.61 -5.85 -4.35
N THR A 133 13.02 -4.62 -4.67
CA THR A 133 13.20 -4.16 -6.03
C THR A 133 14.53 -3.42 -6.18
N GLN A 134 15.01 -3.33 -7.40
CA GLN A 134 16.11 -2.46 -7.78
C GLN A 134 15.64 -1.50 -8.86
N ILE A 135 15.85 -0.21 -8.64
CA ILE A 135 15.66 0.81 -9.65
C ILE A 135 16.98 0.93 -10.41
N LEU A 136 16.95 0.66 -11.71
CA LEU A 136 18.10 0.65 -12.61
C LEU A 136 18.12 1.96 -13.41
N GLY A 137 19.30 2.58 -13.52
CA GLY A 137 19.54 3.82 -14.29
C GLY A 137 21.04 4.01 -14.52
N ASP A 138 21.46 5.23 -14.84
CA ASP A 138 22.86 5.56 -15.18
C ASP A 138 23.88 5.44 -14.02
N GLY A 139 23.38 5.19 -12.81
CA GLY A 139 24.19 5.05 -11.60
C GLY A 139 24.13 3.66 -10.98
N ARG A 140 24.57 3.59 -9.71
CA ARG A 140 24.39 2.36 -8.94
C ARG A 140 22.91 2.06 -8.74
N PRO A 141 22.45 0.81 -8.86
CA PRO A 141 21.08 0.42 -8.58
C PRO A 141 20.63 0.91 -7.19
N ILE A 142 19.39 1.42 -7.12
CA ILE A 142 18.79 1.81 -5.87
C ILE A 142 17.93 0.66 -5.38
N LEU A 143 18.29 0.11 -4.21
CA LEU A 143 17.48 -0.90 -3.54
C LEU A 143 16.26 -0.22 -2.90
N VAL A 144 15.08 -0.74 -3.23
CA VAL A 144 13.81 -0.33 -2.62
C VAL A 144 13.07 -1.57 -2.13
N THR A 145 12.75 -1.58 -0.84
CA THR A 145 12.02 -2.67 -0.20
C THR A 145 10.63 -2.16 0.19
N TYR A 146 9.59 -2.85 -0.29
CA TYR A 146 8.21 -2.56 0.05
C TYR A 146 7.73 -3.54 1.12
N ARG A 147 7.13 -3.05 2.19
CA ARG A 147 6.40 -3.84 3.18
C ARG A 147 4.91 -3.73 2.89
N LEU A 148 4.25 -4.86 2.67
CA LEU A 148 2.85 -4.90 2.31
C LEU A 148 2.03 -5.67 3.34
N LYS A 149 0.75 -5.30 3.45
CA LYS A 149 -0.26 -6.09 4.16
C LYS A 149 -1.42 -6.43 3.24
N ASN A 150 -2.00 -7.59 3.48
CA ASN A 150 -3.20 -8.05 2.78
C ASN A 150 -4.45 -7.62 3.55
N ASN A 151 -5.36 -6.93 2.87
CA ASN A 151 -6.71 -6.67 3.34
C ASN A 151 -7.68 -7.24 2.30
N ASP A 152 -8.46 -8.24 2.69
CA ASP A 152 -9.49 -8.84 1.85
C ASP A 152 -9.04 -9.32 0.47
N GLY A 153 -7.78 -9.77 0.37
CA GLY A 153 -7.18 -10.29 -0.87
C GLY A 153 -6.50 -9.23 -1.72
N LYS A 154 -6.42 -7.98 -1.27
CA LYS A 154 -5.65 -6.90 -1.90
C LYS A 154 -4.46 -6.50 -1.04
N TRP A 155 -3.31 -6.33 -1.68
CA TRP A 155 -2.08 -5.92 -1.00
C TRP A 155 -1.92 -4.40 -1.01
N TYR A 156 -1.58 -3.85 0.15
CA TYR A 156 -1.34 -2.42 0.35
C TYR A 156 0.03 -2.21 0.98
N VAL A 157 0.78 -1.25 0.46
CA VAL A 157 2.07 -0.84 1.01
C VAL A 157 1.83 -0.06 2.31
N TYR A 158 2.49 -0.47 3.39
CA TYR A 158 2.44 0.24 4.67
C TYR A 158 3.81 0.75 5.13
N ASP A 159 4.88 0.47 4.38
CA ASP A 159 6.20 1.06 4.56
C ASP A 159 7.05 0.86 3.31
N VAL A 160 7.96 1.78 3.05
CA VAL A 160 8.95 1.70 1.97
C VAL A 160 10.32 1.96 2.56
N LEU A 161 11.28 1.08 2.27
CA LEU A 161 12.67 1.30 2.63
C LEU A 161 13.46 1.65 1.37
N ILE A 162 14.13 2.79 1.39
CA ILE A 162 15.01 3.24 0.30
C ILE A 162 16.45 3.14 0.81
N ARG A 163 17.25 2.28 0.17
CA ARG A 163 18.61 1.97 0.61
C ARG A 163 18.70 1.48 2.07
N GLY A 164 17.64 0.83 2.55
CA GLY A 164 17.52 0.30 3.91
C GLY A 164 16.90 1.26 4.93
N GLU A 165 16.70 2.53 4.61
CA GLU A 165 16.08 3.54 5.47
C GLU A 165 14.57 3.56 5.28
N SER A 166 13.81 3.36 6.36
CA SER A 166 12.34 3.30 6.34
C SER A 166 11.75 4.71 6.33
N VAL A 167 10.93 4.98 5.33
CA VAL A 167 10.18 6.25 5.19
C VAL A 167 9.28 6.52 6.39
N VAL A 168 8.66 5.49 6.95
CA VAL A 168 7.81 5.62 8.14
C VAL A 168 8.64 5.91 9.39
N THR A 169 9.83 5.30 9.52
CA THR A 169 10.73 5.56 10.64
C THR A 169 11.28 6.99 10.59
N GLU A 170 11.73 7.45 9.42
CA GLU A 170 12.16 8.85 9.23
C GLU A 170 11.05 9.84 9.57
N SER A 171 9.81 9.56 9.14
CA SER A 171 8.65 10.38 9.48
C SER A 171 8.39 10.40 10.99
N ARG A 172 8.52 9.25 11.67
CA ARG A 172 8.39 9.16 13.13
C ARG A 172 9.42 10.02 13.84
N GLU A 173 10.69 9.91 13.48
CA GLU A 173 11.76 10.69 14.11
C GLU A 173 11.53 12.19 13.97
N LEU A 174 11.05 12.63 12.79
CA LEU A 174 10.65 14.03 12.58
C LEU A 174 9.48 14.43 13.46
N PHE A 175 8.43 13.62 13.52
CA PHE A 175 7.21 13.91 14.28
C PHE A 175 7.48 13.88 15.78
N ASP A 176 8.20 12.90 16.29
CA ASP A 176 8.61 12.81 17.69
C ASP A 176 9.41 14.05 18.12
N ALA A 177 10.30 14.56 17.26
CA ALA A 177 11.07 15.77 17.56
C ALA A 177 10.16 16.99 17.68
N ILE A 178 9.18 17.17 16.82
CA ILE A 178 8.22 18.30 16.85
C ILE A 178 7.28 18.14 18.06
N VAL A 179 6.72 16.95 18.28
CA VAL A 179 5.82 16.70 19.41
C VAL A 179 6.54 16.94 20.75
N LYS A 180 7.80 16.54 20.87
CA LYS A 180 8.61 16.78 22.07
C LYS A 180 8.86 18.27 22.32
N ALA A 181 9.02 19.07 21.27
CA ALA A 181 9.29 20.51 21.37
C ALA A 181 8.02 21.33 21.56
N GLU A 182 6.94 21.01 20.88
CA GLU A 182 5.77 21.87 20.67
C GLU A 182 4.43 21.18 20.97
N GLY A 183 4.46 19.88 21.35
CA GLY A 183 3.27 19.07 21.55
C GLY A 183 2.58 18.66 20.25
N LEU A 184 1.47 17.94 20.39
CA LEU A 184 0.69 17.43 19.24
C LEU A 184 0.08 18.56 18.40
N GLU A 185 -0.32 19.67 19.03
CA GLU A 185 -0.81 20.87 18.34
C GLU A 185 0.28 21.54 17.52
N GLY A 186 1.54 21.54 17.98
CA GLY A 186 2.69 22.01 17.22
C GLY A 186 2.91 21.17 15.96
N LEU A 187 2.87 19.86 16.08
CA LEU A 187 2.95 18.95 14.92
C LEU A 187 1.83 19.22 13.92
N LYS A 188 0.60 19.35 14.39
CA LYS A 188 -0.55 19.67 13.53
C LYS A 188 -0.33 20.98 12.78
N SER A 189 0.09 22.05 13.48
CA SER A 189 0.38 23.34 12.86
C SER A 189 1.50 23.29 11.82
N ASP A 190 2.59 22.55 12.10
CA ASP A 190 3.69 22.34 11.15
C ASP A 190 3.21 21.63 9.89
N LEU A 191 2.46 20.55 10.04
CA LEU A 191 1.91 19.79 8.93
C LEU A 191 0.92 20.60 8.09
N GLU A 192 0.03 21.37 8.73
CA GLU A 192 -0.87 22.29 8.03
C GLU A 192 -0.11 23.33 7.20
N ASN A 193 0.96 23.88 7.75
CA ASN A 193 1.79 24.84 7.03
C ASN A 193 2.50 24.20 5.83
N ARG A 194 3.02 22.98 5.98
CA ARG A 194 3.63 22.23 4.88
C ARG A 194 2.62 21.96 3.77
N VAL A 195 1.40 21.55 4.12
CA VAL A 195 0.31 21.34 3.16
C VAL A 195 -0.08 22.64 2.45
N LYS A 196 -0.16 23.77 3.15
CA LYS A 196 -0.44 25.08 2.52
C LYS A 196 0.66 25.45 1.52
N ILE A 197 1.93 25.27 1.88
CA ILE A 197 3.06 25.52 0.99
C ILE A 197 3.00 24.58 -0.22
N TYR A 198 2.68 23.30 0.00
CA TYR A 198 2.52 22.31 -1.07
C TYR A 198 1.41 22.74 -2.05
N LYS A 199 0.20 23.04 -1.54
CA LYS A 199 -0.93 23.50 -2.36
C LYS A 199 -0.63 24.78 -3.15
N SER A 200 0.09 25.72 -2.55
CA SER A 200 0.48 26.96 -3.25
C SER A 200 1.45 26.70 -4.39
N LYS A 201 2.29 25.67 -4.27
CA LYS A 201 3.33 25.32 -5.25
C LYS A 201 2.83 24.41 -6.38
N TYR A 202 1.90 23.54 -6.10
CA TYR A 202 1.49 22.48 -7.03
C TYR A 202 0.00 22.40 -7.30
N GLY A 203 -0.83 23.20 -6.64
CA GLY A 203 -2.29 23.13 -6.70
C GLY A 203 -2.90 22.17 -5.67
N GLU A 204 -4.23 22.10 -5.62
CA GLU A 204 -4.91 21.12 -4.78
C GLU A 204 -4.71 19.72 -5.32
N LEU A 205 -4.60 18.72 -4.41
CA LEU A 205 -4.69 17.32 -4.78
C LEU A 205 -6.12 17.02 -5.25
N PRO A 206 -6.29 16.09 -6.17
CA PRO A 206 -7.62 15.69 -6.67
C PRO A 206 -8.47 15.03 -5.59
#